data_ee2aa5062e0a4e06d0bf1b109f768ada
#
_entry.id   ee2aa5062e0a4e06d0bf1b109f768ada
#
_cell.length_a   1.000
_cell.length_b   1.000
_cell.length_c   1.000
_cell.angle_alpha   90.00
_cell.angle_beta   90.00
_cell.angle_gamma   90.00
#
_symmetry.space_group_name_H-M   'P 1'
#
loop_
_entity.id
_entity.type
_entity.pdbx_description
1 polymer ?
#
loop_
_entity_poly.entity_id
_entity_poly.type
_entity_poly.pdbx_seq_one_letter_code
_entity_poly.pdbx_strand_id
1 'polypeptide(L)'
;MLDATGFRLLNSWQRGFPLVPRPFAEIAKACGLDEDQVIARFGQLMQRGLIDRIGPVFRPNTVGVSTLAAMAVPPERLETVARQVSSHMGVNHNYERENRCNLWFVATAPSDAALQWTLSCIEHETGLPVLRLPLLEEFHIDLGFDLATHSVPREPRQGPIAPLSESERRLAARVAAGLPLEPHPFAGLDLPEDEVIGTLRRWLETGLVRRIGAVVRHRRLGYEANAMVVWDVPDGEAGDDGRRLAADPAVTLCYRRARALPAWPYNLYCMVHGRERAAVTQTIERLCTQHGMGKYPRAVLFSTRCFSQRVARYG
;
A
#
# COMPACT_ATOMS: atom_id res chain seq x y z
N MET A 1 0.58 -25.67 3.02
CA MET A 1 0.46 -25.31 1.60
C MET A 1 -0.89 -24.60 1.41
N LEU A 2 -1.02 -23.66 0.49
CA LEU A 2 -2.30 -23.01 0.14
C LEU A 2 -3.03 -23.95 -0.83
N ASP A 3 -4.27 -24.37 -0.49
CA ASP A 3 -5.09 -25.17 -1.40
C ASP A 3 -5.71 -24.32 -2.51
N ALA A 4 -6.28 -24.96 -3.53
CA ALA A 4 -6.88 -24.28 -4.69
C ALA A 4 -7.99 -23.30 -4.28
N THR A 5 -8.82 -23.67 -3.31
CA THR A 5 -9.90 -22.83 -2.79
C THR A 5 -9.35 -21.60 -2.08
N GLY A 6 -8.36 -21.77 -1.21
CA GLY A 6 -7.70 -20.67 -0.53
C GLY A 6 -6.99 -19.72 -1.50
N PHE A 7 -6.33 -20.27 -2.54
CA PHE A 7 -5.74 -19.45 -3.60
C PHE A 7 -6.81 -18.66 -4.36
N ARG A 8 -7.91 -19.29 -4.72
CA ARG A 8 -9.03 -18.63 -5.41
C ARG A 8 -9.61 -17.50 -4.57
N LEU A 9 -9.86 -17.71 -3.27
CA LEU A 9 -10.35 -16.67 -2.37
C LEU A 9 -9.36 -15.50 -2.25
N LEU A 10 -8.06 -15.80 -2.11
CA LEU A 10 -7.01 -14.78 -2.08
C LEU A 10 -6.94 -13.97 -3.38
N ASN A 11 -6.95 -14.65 -4.51
CA ASN A 11 -6.69 -14.01 -5.79
C ASN A 11 -7.90 -13.23 -6.33
N SER A 12 -9.08 -13.87 -6.32
CA SER A 12 -10.27 -13.30 -6.96
C SER A 12 -10.90 -12.16 -6.17
N TRP A 13 -10.72 -12.13 -4.83
CA TRP A 13 -11.40 -11.17 -3.97
C TRP A 13 -10.48 -10.10 -3.39
N GLN A 14 -9.33 -9.86 -4.00
CA GLN A 14 -8.54 -8.65 -3.74
C GLN A 14 -9.28 -7.39 -4.19
N ARG A 15 -10.16 -7.55 -5.18
CA ARG A 15 -11.04 -6.52 -5.75
C ARG A 15 -12.45 -7.06 -5.89
N GLY A 16 -13.41 -6.17 -6.09
CA GLY A 16 -14.78 -6.58 -6.38
C GLY A 16 -15.46 -7.32 -5.23
N PHE A 17 -15.04 -7.08 -3.97
CA PHE A 17 -15.75 -7.60 -2.81
C PHE A 17 -17.21 -7.14 -2.86
N PRO A 18 -18.20 -8.04 -2.74
CA PRO A 18 -19.60 -7.70 -2.92
C PRO A 18 -20.08 -6.65 -1.92
N LEU A 19 -20.62 -5.55 -2.40
CA LEU A 19 -21.22 -4.50 -1.55
C LEU A 19 -22.73 -4.74 -1.42
N VAL A 20 -23.07 -5.81 -0.72
CA VAL A 20 -24.45 -6.25 -0.39
C VAL A 20 -24.51 -6.66 1.07
N PRO A 21 -25.69 -6.73 1.72
CA PRO A 21 -25.78 -7.05 3.16
C PRO A 21 -25.09 -8.36 3.55
N ARG A 22 -25.12 -9.39 2.69
CA ARG A 22 -24.46 -10.68 2.93
C ARG A 22 -23.40 -10.99 1.86
N PRO A 23 -22.23 -10.30 1.88
CA PRO A 23 -21.22 -10.42 0.84
C PRO A 23 -20.57 -11.81 0.79
N PHE A 24 -20.42 -12.45 1.94
CA PHE A 24 -19.83 -13.80 2.00
C PHE A 24 -20.74 -14.87 1.41
N ALA A 25 -22.07 -14.69 1.46
CA ALA A 25 -23.01 -15.56 0.77
C ALA A 25 -22.86 -15.46 -0.76
N GLU A 26 -22.63 -14.27 -1.31
CA GLU A 26 -22.37 -14.10 -2.76
C GLU A 26 -21.03 -14.73 -3.16
N ILE A 27 -20.00 -14.60 -2.34
CA ILE A 27 -18.71 -15.26 -2.55
C ILE A 27 -18.88 -16.79 -2.50
N ALA A 28 -19.69 -17.30 -1.57
CA ALA A 28 -19.97 -18.71 -1.42
C ALA A 28 -20.62 -19.30 -2.68
N LYS A 29 -21.64 -18.63 -3.22
CA LYS A 29 -22.28 -19.01 -4.49
C LYS A 29 -21.25 -19.10 -5.64
N ALA A 30 -20.38 -18.09 -5.76
CA ALA A 30 -19.36 -18.05 -6.79
C ALA A 30 -18.29 -19.15 -6.65
N CYS A 31 -18.06 -19.64 -5.42
CA CYS A 31 -17.06 -20.64 -5.12
C CYS A 31 -17.61 -22.07 -4.97
N GLY A 32 -18.95 -22.26 -4.96
CA GLY A 32 -19.58 -23.54 -4.68
C GLY A 32 -19.38 -24.01 -3.22
N LEU A 33 -19.43 -23.06 -2.27
CA LEU A 33 -19.26 -23.25 -0.83
C LEU A 33 -20.48 -22.72 -0.08
N ASP A 34 -20.54 -23.03 1.23
CA ASP A 34 -21.43 -22.38 2.15
C ASP A 34 -20.82 -21.08 2.70
N GLU A 35 -21.66 -20.13 3.13
CA GLU A 35 -21.21 -18.84 3.67
C GLU A 35 -20.28 -19.01 4.86
N ASP A 36 -20.63 -19.89 5.81
CA ASP A 36 -19.80 -20.16 6.98
C ASP A 36 -18.43 -20.73 6.60
N GLN A 37 -18.36 -21.57 5.57
CA GLN A 37 -17.10 -22.08 5.03
C GLN A 37 -16.24 -20.96 4.45
N VAL A 38 -16.82 -20.00 3.74
CA VAL A 38 -16.09 -18.84 3.20
C VAL A 38 -15.55 -17.97 4.32
N ILE A 39 -16.39 -17.64 5.32
CA ILE A 39 -15.99 -16.87 6.50
C ILE A 39 -14.84 -17.57 7.24
N ALA A 40 -14.99 -18.86 7.52
CA ALA A 40 -13.95 -19.65 8.19
C ALA A 40 -12.64 -19.69 7.39
N ARG A 41 -12.70 -19.82 6.05
CA ARG A 41 -11.53 -19.84 5.17
C ARG A 41 -10.81 -18.49 5.19
N PHE A 42 -11.51 -17.37 5.10
CA PHE A 42 -10.90 -16.05 5.25
C PHE A 42 -10.26 -15.88 6.63
N GLY A 43 -10.91 -16.36 7.70
CA GLY A 43 -10.35 -16.38 9.05
C GLY A 43 -9.03 -17.16 9.13
N GLN A 44 -8.97 -18.36 8.54
CA GLN A 44 -7.75 -19.15 8.46
C GLN A 44 -6.63 -18.43 7.67
N LEU A 45 -6.96 -17.77 6.56
CA LEU A 45 -6.00 -17.03 5.77
C LEU A 45 -5.43 -15.82 6.55
N MET A 46 -6.27 -15.13 7.34
CA MET A 46 -5.84 -14.05 8.22
C MET A 46 -4.98 -14.56 9.38
N GLN A 47 -5.36 -15.65 10.06
CA GLN A 47 -4.56 -16.28 11.12
C GLN A 47 -3.18 -16.72 10.63
N ARG A 48 -3.10 -17.21 9.40
CA ARG A 48 -1.82 -17.56 8.74
C ARG A 48 -1.03 -16.33 8.26
N GLY A 49 -1.58 -15.14 8.42
CA GLY A 49 -0.96 -13.89 8.00
C GLY A 49 -0.83 -13.73 6.48
N LEU A 50 -1.61 -14.44 5.68
CA LEU A 50 -1.66 -14.32 4.22
C LEU A 50 -2.53 -13.15 3.77
N ILE A 51 -3.58 -12.84 4.52
CA ILE A 51 -4.43 -11.66 4.41
C ILE A 51 -4.20 -10.80 5.65
N ASP A 52 -4.08 -9.51 5.47
CA ASP A 52 -4.03 -8.53 6.55
C ASP A 52 -5.45 -8.23 7.08
N ARG A 53 -6.36 -7.95 6.16
CA ARG A 53 -7.78 -7.67 6.40
C ARG A 53 -8.58 -7.80 5.11
N ILE A 54 -9.91 -7.79 5.24
CA ILE A 54 -10.84 -7.49 4.14
C ILE A 54 -11.36 -6.07 4.35
N GLY A 55 -11.28 -5.22 3.33
CA GLY A 55 -11.74 -3.84 3.46
C GLY A 55 -11.30 -2.92 2.32
N PRO A 56 -11.59 -1.63 2.45
CA PRO A 56 -11.21 -0.64 1.45
C PRO A 56 -9.71 -0.34 1.46
N VAL A 57 -9.20 -0.07 0.27
CA VAL A 57 -7.88 0.55 0.05
C VAL A 57 -8.11 1.98 -0.42
N PHE A 58 -7.85 2.93 0.45
CA PHE A 58 -8.05 4.34 0.19
C PHE A 58 -6.95 4.91 -0.73
N ARG A 59 -7.31 5.92 -1.52
CA ARG A 59 -6.34 6.74 -2.23
C ARG A 59 -5.48 7.50 -1.22
N PRO A 60 -4.15 7.61 -1.43
CA PRO A 60 -3.28 8.35 -0.52
C PRO A 60 -3.74 9.80 -0.29
N ASN A 61 -3.59 10.29 0.93
CA ASN A 61 -3.90 11.66 1.33
C ASN A 61 -5.37 12.09 1.13
N THR A 62 -6.32 11.16 1.22
CA THR A 62 -7.76 11.45 1.11
C THR A 62 -8.52 11.35 2.43
N VAL A 63 -8.11 10.47 3.34
CA VAL A 63 -8.71 10.31 4.68
C VAL A 63 -7.89 11.02 5.74
N GLY A 64 -6.59 11.10 5.55
CA GLY A 64 -5.61 11.81 6.35
C GLY A 64 -4.39 12.09 5.48
N VAL A 65 -3.28 12.44 6.08
CA VAL A 65 -2.02 12.74 5.39
C VAL A 65 -1.00 11.64 5.60
N SER A 66 -0.13 11.44 4.62
CA SER A 66 0.94 10.46 4.71
C SER A 66 2.21 10.93 4.03
N THR A 67 3.35 10.45 4.50
CA THR A 67 4.62 10.63 3.82
C THR A 67 5.45 9.35 3.83
N LEU A 68 6.25 9.17 2.81
CA LEU A 68 7.38 8.26 2.86
C LEU A 68 8.51 8.98 3.58
N ALA A 69 9.16 8.29 4.49
CA ALA A 69 10.30 8.79 5.23
C ALA A 69 11.46 7.80 5.17
N ALA A 70 12.68 8.30 5.29
CA ALA A 70 13.88 7.47 5.30
C ALA A 70 14.91 7.98 6.30
N MET A 71 15.73 7.06 6.81
CA MET A 71 16.83 7.36 7.72
C MET A 71 18.09 6.60 7.29
N ALA A 72 19.25 7.23 7.45
CA ALA A 72 20.55 6.59 7.40
C ALA A 72 20.93 6.15 8.80
N VAL A 73 20.71 4.89 9.12
CA VAL A 73 20.92 4.33 10.45
C VAL A 73 22.23 3.52 10.48
N PRO A 74 23.14 3.75 11.44
CA PRO A 74 24.31 2.88 11.63
C PRO A 74 23.88 1.41 11.80
N PRO A 75 24.58 0.45 11.17
CA PRO A 75 24.17 -0.96 11.19
C PRO A 75 23.96 -1.52 12.60
N GLU A 76 24.79 -1.16 13.54
CA GLU A 76 24.74 -1.59 14.94
C GLU A 76 23.52 -1.04 15.71
N ARG A 77 22.91 0.04 15.24
CA ARG A 77 21.72 0.67 15.82
C ARG A 77 20.42 0.30 15.10
N LEU A 78 20.52 -0.32 13.94
CA LEU A 78 19.37 -0.49 13.01
C LEU A 78 18.17 -1.19 13.67
N GLU A 79 18.38 -2.27 14.39
CA GLU A 79 17.33 -3.02 15.07
C GLU A 79 16.62 -2.17 16.15
N THR A 80 17.40 -1.42 16.93
CA THR A 80 16.87 -0.56 18.00
C THR A 80 16.08 0.60 17.43
N VAL A 81 16.65 1.30 16.44
CA VAL A 81 15.98 2.43 15.77
C VAL A 81 14.72 1.97 15.04
N ALA A 82 14.77 0.82 14.35
CA ALA A 82 13.59 0.28 13.66
C ALA A 82 12.44 -0.05 14.64
N ARG A 83 12.75 -0.54 15.85
CA ARG A 83 11.74 -0.75 16.89
C ARG A 83 11.17 0.57 17.42
N GLN A 84 12.02 1.56 17.69
CA GLN A 84 11.59 2.90 18.11
C GLN A 84 10.66 3.52 17.06
N VAL A 85 11.07 3.54 15.78
CA VAL A 85 10.23 4.03 14.67
C VAL A 85 8.93 3.27 14.60
N SER A 86 8.95 1.93 14.72
CA SER A 86 7.74 1.10 14.64
C SER A 86 6.80 1.24 15.84
N SER A 87 7.26 1.78 16.98
CA SER A 87 6.41 2.00 18.16
C SER A 87 5.45 3.17 18.00
N HIS A 88 5.75 4.12 17.12
CA HIS A 88 4.86 5.22 16.81
C HIS A 88 3.60 4.70 16.06
N MET A 89 2.43 5.03 16.58
CA MET A 89 1.14 4.54 16.04
C MET A 89 0.90 4.98 14.59
N GLY A 90 1.41 6.16 14.21
CA GLY A 90 1.32 6.67 12.84
C GLY A 90 2.23 5.96 11.84
N VAL A 91 3.20 5.15 12.29
CA VAL A 91 4.08 4.39 11.40
C VAL A 91 3.46 3.05 11.06
N ASN A 92 3.01 2.90 9.83
CA ASN A 92 2.29 1.70 9.36
C ASN A 92 3.17 0.72 8.58
N HIS A 93 4.20 1.19 7.88
CA HIS A 93 5.16 0.35 7.16
C HIS A 93 6.57 0.74 7.57
N ASN A 94 7.43 -0.24 7.85
CA ASN A 94 8.83 -0.01 8.19
C ASN A 94 9.70 -1.15 7.64
N TYR A 95 10.65 -0.80 6.77
CA TYR A 95 11.49 -1.74 6.04
C TYR A 95 12.95 -1.34 6.07
N GLU A 96 13.82 -2.34 6.18
CA GLU A 96 15.22 -2.20 5.81
C GLU A 96 15.36 -2.33 4.29
N ARG A 97 16.20 -1.48 3.69
CA ARG A 97 16.55 -1.53 2.27
C ARG A 97 18.06 -1.36 2.07
N GLU A 98 18.57 -2.01 1.03
CA GLU A 98 19.96 -1.90 0.61
C GLU A 98 20.24 -0.50 0.05
N ASN A 99 20.68 0.41 0.89
CA ASN A 99 21.12 1.76 0.53
C ASN A 99 21.77 2.42 1.76
N ARG A 100 22.47 3.56 1.57
CA ARG A 100 22.92 4.39 2.69
C ARG A 100 21.75 4.83 3.57
N CYS A 101 20.65 5.29 2.96
CA CYS A 101 19.37 5.44 3.66
C CYS A 101 18.73 4.06 3.73
N ASN A 102 18.97 3.33 4.82
CA ASN A 102 18.65 1.92 4.95
C ASN A 102 17.34 1.62 5.70
N LEU A 103 16.79 2.57 6.44
CA LEU A 103 15.50 2.43 7.12
C LEU A 103 14.44 3.29 6.43
N TRP A 104 13.38 2.65 5.92
CA TRP A 104 12.32 3.27 5.12
C TRP A 104 10.97 3.00 5.74
N PHE A 105 10.21 4.04 6.01
CA PHE A 105 8.90 3.89 6.62
C PHE A 105 7.84 4.84 6.04
N VAL A 106 6.58 4.46 6.17
CA VAL A 106 5.44 5.32 5.85
C VAL A 106 4.83 5.77 7.17
N ALA A 107 4.74 7.07 7.34
CA ALA A 107 4.02 7.69 8.45
C ALA A 107 2.71 8.30 7.96
N THR A 108 1.64 8.12 8.74
CA THR A 108 0.30 8.68 8.50
C THR A 108 -0.19 9.42 9.73
N ALA A 109 -1.00 10.44 9.53
CA ALA A 109 -1.59 11.23 10.60
C ALA A 109 -2.91 11.87 10.14
N PRO A 110 -3.75 12.34 11.06
CA PRO A 110 -4.99 13.06 10.70
C PRO A 110 -4.72 14.43 10.07
N SER A 111 -3.57 15.05 10.31
CA SER A 111 -3.19 16.37 9.78
C SER A 111 -1.69 16.49 9.54
N ASP A 112 -1.29 17.47 8.71
CA ASP A 112 0.13 17.77 8.47
C ASP A 112 0.87 18.13 9.76
N ALA A 113 0.26 18.90 10.66
CA ALA A 113 0.87 19.25 11.94
C ALA A 113 1.16 17.99 12.79
N ALA A 114 0.21 17.06 12.88
CA ALA A 114 0.39 15.81 13.60
C ALA A 114 1.46 14.90 12.93
N LEU A 115 1.51 14.90 11.59
CA LEU A 115 2.54 14.17 10.85
C LEU A 115 3.94 14.73 11.13
N GLN A 116 4.10 16.06 11.05
CA GLN A 116 5.38 16.72 11.35
C GLN A 116 5.81 16.47 12.81
N TRP A 117 4.87 16.53 13.75
CA TRP A 117 5.12 16.20 15.14
C TRP A 117 5.66 14.77 15.30
N THR A 118 4.99 13.79 14.71
CA THR A 118 5.44 12.38 14.76
C THR A 118 6.86 12.21 14.23
N LEU A 119 7.18 12.83 13.08
CA LEU A 119 8.53 12.74 12.50
C LEU A 119 9.57 13.42 13.36
N SER A 120 9.25 14.56 13.97
CA SER A 120 10.15 15.26 14.90
C SER A 120 10.37 14.49 16.22
N CYS A 121 9.35 13.78 16.72
CA CYS A 121 9.53 12.87 17.87
C CYS A 121 10.51 11.74 17.51
N ILE A 122 10.36 11.13 16.33
CA ILE A 122 11.29 10.09 15.84
C ILE A 122 12.73 10.63 15.76
N GLU A 123 12.94 11.84 15.22
CA GLU A 123 14.25 12.48 15.15
C GLU A 123 14.84 12.69 16.55
N HIS A 124 14.04 13.19 17.49
CA HIS A 124 14.47 13.45 18.85
C HIS A 124 14.84 12.16 19.60
N GLU A 125 13.99 11.13 19.52
CA GLU A 125 14.18 9.85 20.21
C GLU A 125 15.37 9.05 19.68
N THR A 126 15.60 9.12 18.36
CA THR A 126 16.68 8.36 17.73
C THR A 126 18.00 9.13 17.65
N GLY A 127 17.95 10.46 17.73
CA GLY A 127 19.09 11.35 17.49
C GLY A 127 19.56 11.32 16.03
N LEU A 128 18.72 10.88 15.08
CA LEU A 128 19.05 10.73 13.66
C LEU A 128 18.08 11.55 12.80
N PRO A 129 18.56 12.21 11.72
CA PRO A 129 17.69 12.98 10.84
C PRO A 129 16.76 12.07 10.04
N VAL A 130 15.52 12.52 9.83
CA VAL A 130 14.52 11.87 9.00
C VAL A 130 14.37 12.61 7.68
N LEU A 131 14.66 11.95 6.57
CA LEU A 131 14.32 12.44 5.23
C LEU A 131 12.80 12.37 5.06
N ARG A 132 12.19 13.50 4.75
CA ARG A 132 10.74 13.63 4.52
C ARG A 132 10.49 13.73 3.03
N LEU A 133 9.77 12.76 2.47
CA LEU A 133 9.58 12.60 1.03
C LEU A 133 8.08 12.61 0.69
N PRO A 134 7.42 13.79 0.78
CA PRO A 134 6.00 13.91 0.52
C PRO A 134 5.64 13.52 -0.91
N LEU A 135 4.46 12.93 -1.09
CA LEU A 135 3.91 12.56 -2.39
C LEU A 135 3.50 13.83 -3.15
N LEU A 136 4.05 14.02 -4.35
CA LEU A 136 3.71 15.13 -5.24
C LEU A 136 2.70 14.70 -6.31
N GLU A 137 2.91 13.53 -6.89
CA GLU A 137 2.07 13.02 -7.95
C GLU A 137 2.03 11.49 -7.90
N GLU A 138 0.85 10.94 -8.09
CA GLU A 138 0.60 9.53 -8.17
C GLU A 138 0.32 9.13 -9.62
N PHE A 139 1.05 8.12 -10.13
CA PHE A 139 0.82 7.55 -11.45
C PHE A 139 0.10 6.20 -11.33
N HIS A 140 0.54 5.36 -10.41
CA HIS A 140 -0.09 4.08 -10.09
C HIS A 140 0.28 3.66 -8.66
N ILE A 141 -0.70 3.41 -7.81
CA ILE A 141 -0.50 2.90 -6.45
C ILE A 141 -1.53 1.81 -6.19
N ASP A 142 -1.22 0.57 -6.52
CA ASP A 142 -2.06 -0.56 -6.18
C ASP A 142 -1.26 -1.86 -6.10
N LEU A 143 -1.38 -2.54 -4.97
CA LEU A 143 -0.79 -3.86 -4.73
C LEU A 143 -1.81 -5.00 -4.91
N GLY A 144 -3.01 -4.74 -5.44
CA GLY A 144 -4.01 -5.75 -5.74
C GLY A 144 -3.79 -6.38 -7.13
N PHE A 145 -2.64 -7.01 -7.37
CA PHE A 145 -2.34 -7.67 -8.62
C PHE A 145 -2.77 -9.15 -8.63
N ASP A 146 -3.07 -9.67 -9.81
CA ASP A 146 -3.39 -11.08 -9.99
C ASP A 146 -2.17 -11.95 -9.66
N LEU A 147 -2.33 -12.88 -8.71
CA LEU A 147 -1.24 -13.71 -8.20
C LEU A 147 -0.76 -14.78 -9.19
N ALA A 148 -1.56 -15.08 -10.23
CA ALA A 148 -1.21 -16.05 -11.27
C ALA A 148 -0.53 -15.37 -12.46
N THR A 149 -1.07 -14.24 -12.92
CA THR A 149 -0.62 -13.56 -14.14
C THR A 149 0.29 -12.36 -13.86
N HIS A 150 0.38 -11.92 -12.60
CA HIS A 150 1.07 -10.69 -12.16
C HIS A 150 0.51 -9.41 -12.83
N SER A 151 -0.65 -9.49 -13.47
CA SER A 151 -1.29 -8.34 -14.08
C SER A 151 -1.93 -7.44 -13.01
N VAL A 152 -1.74 -6.14 -13.16
CA VAL A 152 -2.38 -5.12 -12.32
C VAL A 152 -3.49 -4.47 -13.12
N PRO A 153 -4.75 -4.60 -12.70
CA PRO A 153 -5.84 -3.85 -13.32
C PRO A 153 -5.59 -2.35 -13.19
N ARG A 154 -5.78 -1.61 -14.26
CA ARG A 154 -5.58 -0.16 -14.28
C ARG A 154 -6.92 0.53 -14.36
N GLU A 155 -7.18 1.34 -13.37
CA GLU A 155 -8.34 2.21 -13.37
C GLU A 155 -7.95 3.60 -13.87
N PRO A 156 -8.85 4.27 -14.64
CA PRO A 156 -8.58 5.62 -15.09
C PRO A 156 -8.43 6.57 -13.88
N ARG A 157 -7.58 7.59 -14.03
CA ARG A 157 -7.46 8.68 -13.06
C ARG A 157 -8.81 9.33 -12.86
N GLN A 158 -9.29 9.32 -11.64
CA GLN A 158 -10.50 10.03 -11.27
C GLN A 158 -10.14 11.43 -10.76
N GLY A 159 -11.08 12.37 -10.89
CA GLY A 159 -10.89 13.78 -10.61
C GLY A 159 -10.62 14.13 -9.13
N PRO A 160 -10.74 15.40 -8.75
CA PRO A 160 -10.60 15.84 -7.37
C PRO A 160 -11.68 15.20 -6.49
N ILE A 161 -11.28 14.73 -5.30
CA ILE A 161 -12.16 14.11 -4.33
C ILE A 161 -12.68 15.19 -3.40
N ALA A 162 -14.00 15.23 -3.20
CA ALA A 162 -14.62 16.13 -2.23
C ALA A 162 -14.16 15.78 -0.81
N PRO A 163 -14.01 16.78 0.08
CA PRO A 163 -13.70 16.53 1.48
C PRO A 163 -14.78 15.67 2.14
N LEU A 164 -14.33 14.70 2.95
CA LEU A 164 -15.23 13.85 3.71
C LEU A 164 -15.94 14.64 4.82
N SER A 165 -17.23 14.37 5.02
CA SER A 165 -17.96 14.79 6.21
C SER A 165 -17.40 14.13 7.47
N GLU A 166 -17.80 14.58 8.63
CA GLU A 166 -17.34 13.98 9.89
C GLU A 166 -17.81 12.54 10.07
N SER A 167 -19.05 12.23 9.68
CA SER A 167 -19.58 10.86 9.69
C SER A 167 -18.82 9.96 8.72
N GLU A 168 -18.50 10.45 7.52
CA GLU A 168 -17.70 9.71 6.55
C GLU A 168 -16.26 9.49 7.03
N ARG A 169 -15.64 10.45 7.73
CA ARG A 169 -14.30 10.25 8.34
C ARG A 169 -14.33 9.17 9.41
N ARG A 170 -15.35 9.16 10.29
CA ARG A 170 -15.53 8.08 11.28
C ARG A 170 -15.71 6.73 10.61
N LEU A 171 -16.61 6.65 9.62
CA LEU A 171 -16.80 5.42 8.86
C LEU A 171 -15.50 4.97 8.18
N ALA A 172 -14.75 5.89 7.53
CA ALA A 172 -13.48 5.57 6.89
C ALA A 172 -12.45 5.00 7.87
N ALA A 173 -12.32 5.58 9.07
CA ALA A 173 -11.44 5.07 10.12
C ALA A 173 -11.84 3.65 10.57
N ARG A 174 -13.14 3.39 10.70
CA ARG A 174 -13.67 2.07 11.09
C ARG A 174 -13.40 1.01 10.03
N VAL A 175 -13.80 1.25 8.78
CA VAL A 175 -13.64 0.27 7.69
C VAL A 175 -12.19 0.11 7.24
N ALA A 176 -11.32 1.13 7.47
CA ALA A 176 -9.88 1.02 7.21
C ALA A 176 -9.23 -0.09 8.05
N ALA A 177 -9.69 -0.30 9.28
CA ALA A 177 -9.20 -1.37 10.14
C ALA A 177 -9.54 -2.77 9.62
N GLY A 178 -10.56 -2.88 8.77
CA GLY A 178 -11.06 -4.11 8.18
C GLY A 178 -12.51 -4.38 8.56
N LEU A 179 -13.21 -5.09 7.67
CA LEU A 179 -14.58 -5.56 7.90
C LEU A 179 -14.54 -6.83 8.78
N PRO A 180 -15.49 -7.00 9.70
CA PRO A 180 -15.60 -8.22 10.49
C PRO A 180 -15.94 -9.42 9.61
N LEU A 181 -15.47 -10.60 10.03
CA LEU A 181 -15.76 -11.87 9.35
C LEU A 181 -17.07 -12.46 9.91
N GLU A 182 -18.18 -11.85 9.51
CA GLU A 182 -19.55 -12.24 9.91
C GLU A 182 -20.51 -12.06 8.73
N PRO A 183 -21.71 -12.68 8.76
CA PRO A 183 -22.66 -12.61 7.63
C PRO A 183 -23.05 -11.19 7.22
N HIS A 184 -23.14 -10.26 8.16
CA HIS A 184 -23.50 -8.85 7.96
C HIS A 184 -22.37 -7.90 8.35
N PRO A 185 -21.23 -7.87 7.59
CA PRO A 185 -20.03 -7.14 8.00
C PRO A 185 -20.15 -5.61 7.93
N PHE A 186 -21.22 -5.10 7.33
CA PHE A 186 -21.51 -3.66 7.24
C PHE A 186 -22.47 -3.19 8.33
N ALA A 187 -23.11 -4.12 9.05
CA ALA A 187 -23.96 -3.78 10.19
C ALA A 187 -23.11 -3.29 11.39
N GLY A 188 -23.65 -2.43 12.22
CA GLY A 188 -22.98 -1.91 13.42
C GLY A 188 -21.81 -0.93 13.16
N LEU A 189 -21.72 -0.38 11.97
CA LEU A 189 -20.73 0.64 11.58
C LEU A 189 -21.37 2.03 11.62
N ASP A 190 -21.52 2.65 12.78
CA ASP A 190 -21.95 4.05 13.02
C ASP A 190 -23.10 4.61 12.13
N LEU A 191 -23.51 3.91 11.07
CA LEU A 191 -24.57 4.22 10.11
C LEU A 191 -25.41 2.97 9.83
N PRO A 192 -26.65 3.11 9.35
CA PRO A 192 -27.44 2.00 8.82
C PRO A 192 -26.70 1.21 7.73
N GLU A 193 -26.88 -0.10 7.68
CA GLU A 193 -26.12 -1.00 6.78
C GLU A 193 -26.21 -0.60 5.30
N ASP A 194 -27.38 -0.19 4.84
CA ASP A 194 -27.63 0.28 3.48
C ASP A 194 -26.91 1.61 3.17
N GLU A 195 -26.83 2.52 4.14
CA GLU A 195 -26.08 3.77 4.01
C GLU A 195 -24.56 3.50 3.96
N VAL A 196 -24.05 2.57 4.77
CA VAL A 196 -22.65 2.14 4.69
C VAL A 196 -22.33 1.60 3.30
N ILE A 197 -23.15 0.66 2.79
CA ILE A 197 -22.99 0.07 1.46
C ILE A 197 -23.07 1.14 0.38
N GLY A 198 -24.04 2.04 0.43
CA GLY A 198 -24.17 3.16 -0.51
C GLY A 198 -22.97 4.11 -0.49
N THR A 199 -22.46 4.40 0.69
CA THR A 199 -21.26 5.24 0.85
C THR A 199 -20.02 4.58 0.28
N LEU A 200 -19.79 3.29 0.55
CA LEU A 200 -18.65 2.55 -0.01
C LEU A 200 -18.71 2.46 -1.54
N ARG A 201 -19.90 2.28 -2.14
CA ARG A 201 -20.09 2.33 -3.60
C ARG A 201 -19.71 3.71 -4.16
N ARG A 202 -20.24 4.78 -3.58
CA ARG A 202 -19.90 6.15 -3.97
C ARG A 202 -18.40 6.41 -3.85
N TRP A 203 -17.72 5.93 -2.80
CA TRP A 203 -16.29 6.08 -2.64
C TRP A 203 -15.47 5.32 -3.70
N LEU A 204 -15.96 4.16 -4.17
CA LEU A 204 -15.36 3.47 -5.32
C LEU A 204 -15.56 4.26 -6.62
N GLU A 205 -16.78 4.74 -6.88
CA GLU A 205 -17.14 5.51 -8.08
C GLU A 205 -16.36 6.82 -8.18
N THR A 206 -16.17 7.51 -7.06
CA THR A 206 -15.39 8.77 -7.01
C THR A 206 -13.88 8.55 -6.93
N GLY A 207 -13.41 7.31 -6.76
CA GLY A 207 -11.99 6.96 -6.63
C GLY A 207 -11.35 7.37 -5.31
N LEU A 208 -12.14 7.72 -4.30
CA LEU A 208 -11.65 7.85 -2.92
C LEU A 208 -11.17 6.51 -2.39
N VAL A 209 -11.89 5.45 -2.72
CA VAL A 209 -11.48 4.05 -2.50
C VAL A 209 -11.10 3.45 -3.86
N ARG A 210 -9.90 2.88 -3.95
CA ARG A 210 -9.41 2.22 -5.16
C ARG A 210 -10.01 0.86 -5.39
N ARG A 211 -10.16 0.13 -4.32
CA ARG A 211 -10.73 -1.21 -4.31
C ARG A 211 -11.22 -1.58 -2.92
N ILE A 212 -12.14 -2.52 -2.87
CA ILE A 212 -12.55 -3.19 -1.63
C ILE A 212 -12.32 -4.68 -1.82
N GLY A 213 -11.68 -5.31 -0.85
CA GLY A 213 -11.39 -6.74 -0.89
C GLY A 213 -10.31 -7.17 0.08
N ALA A 214 -9.80 -8.37 -0.14
CA ALA A 214 -8.71 -8.94 0.64
C ALA A 214 -7.40 -8.18 0.40
N VAL A 215 -6.79 -7.69 1.47
CA VAL A 215 -5.48 -7.06 1.45
C VAL A 215 -4.43 -8.12 1.72
N VAL A 216 -3.75 -8.55 0.66
CA VAL A 216 -2.85 -9.70 0.66
C VAL A 216 -1.44 -9.29 1.10
N ARG A 217 -0.80 -10.13 1.91
CA ARG A 217 0.61 -9.99 2.30
C ARG A 217 1.51 -10.78 1.35
N HIS A 218 1.89 -10.17 0.24
CA HIS A 218 2.61 -10.81 -0.87
C HIS A 218 3.92 -11.50 -0.45
N ARG A 219 4.68 -10.92 0.49
CA ARG A 219 5.90 -11.58 1.02
C ARG A 219 5.62 -12.96 1.61
N ARG A 220 4.46 -13.16 2.26
CA ARG A 220 4.03 -14.46 2.80
C ARG A 220 3.65 -15.48 1.73
N LEU A 221 3.49 -15.03 0.49
CA LEU A 221 3.23 -15.85 -0.69
C LEU A 221 4.50 -16.10 -1.53
N GLY A 222 5.68 -15.76 -0.99
CA GLY A 222 6.96 -15.98 -1.66
C GLY A 222 7.41 -14.84 -2.59
N TYR A 223 6.72 -13.69 -2.59
CA TYR A 223 7.18 -12.48 -3.30
C TYR A 223 8.16 -11.71 -2.40
N GLU A 224 9.35 -12.27 -2.20
CA GLU A 224 10.33 -11.73 -1.25
C GLU A 224 11.28 -10.72 -1.88
N ALA A 225 11.51 -10.82 -3.19
CA ALA A 225 12.37 -9.91 -3.93
C ALA A 225 11.57 -8.65 -4.34
N ASN A 226 11.60 -7.62 -3.48
CA ASN A 226 10.89 -6.37 -3.70
C ASN A 226 11.90 -5.23 -3.82
N ALA A 227 11.95 -4.59 -4.97
CA ALA A 227 12.84 -3.45 -5.23
C ALA A 227 12.05 -2.16 -5.37
N MET A 228 12.49 -1.13 -4.68
CA MET A 228 12.14 0.26 -4.96
C MET A 228 13.24 0.82 -5.86
N VAL A 229 12.87 1.22 -7.08
CA VAL A 229 13.77 1.90 -8.00
C VAL A 229 13.45 3.37 -7.99
N VAL A 230 14.48 4.18 -7.86
CA VAL A 230 14.35 5.64 -7.79
C VAL A 230 15.27 6.29 -8.84
N TRP A 231 14.77 7.35 -9.47
CA TRP A 231 15.51 8.11 -10.47
C TRP A 231 15.50 9.60 -10.13
N ASP A 232 16.59 10.28 -10.47
CA ASP A 232 16.66 11.73 -10.50
C ASP A 232 16.29 12.21 -11.90
N VAL A 233 15.01 12.52 -12.09
CA VAL A 233 14.45 12.93 -13.38
C VAL A 233 14.23 14.44 -13.37
N PRO A 234 14.57 15.18 -14.45
CA PRO A 234 14.21 16.60 -14.57
C PRO A 234 12.72 16.81 -14.32
N ASP A 235 12.35 17.84 -13.55
CA ASP A 235 10.96 18.02 -13.11
C ASP A 235 9.95 18.14 -14.25
N GLY A 236 10.38 18.70 -15.39
CA GLY A 236 9.56 18.81 -16.60
C GLY A 236 9.29 17.47 -17.31
N GLU A 237 10.14 16.46 -17.10
CA GLU A 237 10.02 15.12 -17.72
C GLU A 237 9.37 14.10 -16.79
N ALA A 238 9.44 14.33 -15.47
CA ALA A 238 9.04 13.35 -14.46
C ALA A 238 7.56 12.90 -14.57
N GLY A 239 6.68 13.77 -15.04
CA GLY A 239 5.27 13.45 -15.25
C GLY A 239 5.05 12.45 -16.37
N ASP A 240 5.67 12.67 -17.54
CA ASP A 240 5.54 11.81 -18.71
C ASP A 240 6.24 10.45 -18.48
N ASP A 241 7.44 10.48 -17.91
CA ASP A 241 8.19 9.27 -17.57
C ASP A 241 7.46 8.43 -16.52
N GLY A 242 6.87 9.08 -15.51
CA GLY A 242 6.05 8.40 -14.51
C GLY A 242 4.83 7.71 -15.11
N ARG A 243 4.13 8.38 -16.04
CA ARG A 243 2.99 7.76 -16.76
C ARG A 243 3.43 6.58 -17.62
N ARG A 244 4.55 6.68 -18.33
CA ARG A 244 5.09 5.58 -19.15
C ARG A 244 5.50 4.37 -18.30
N LEU A 245 6.20 4.60 -17.19
CA LEU A 245 6.57 3.53 -16.26
C LEU A 245 5.34 2.89 -15.60
N ALA A 246 4.40 3.71 -15.16
CA ALA A 246 3.15 3.23 -14.57
C ALA A 246 2.32 2.43 -15.57
N ALA A 247 2.54 2.59 -16.89
CA ALA A 247 1.88 1.80 -17.93
C ALA A 247 2.45 0.38 -18.08
N ASP A 248 3.61 0.06 -17.55
CA ASP A 248 4.18 -1.29 -17.63
C ASP A 248 3.56 -2.23 -16.57
N PRO A 249 3.12 -3.44 -16.96
CA PRO A 249 2.48 -4.39 -16.03
C PRO A 249 3.40 -4.88 -14.90
N ALA A 250 4.71 -4.80 -15.05
CA ALA A 250 5.65 -5.19 -14.00
C ALA A 250 5.78 -4.14 -12.89
N VAL A 251 5.27 -2.92 -13.11
CA VAL A 251 5.31 -1.82 -12.14
C VAL A 251 4.04 -1.86 -11.29
N THR A 252 4.20 -2.16 -10.01
CA THR A 252 3.10 -2.25 -9.05
C THR A 252 2.76 -0.93 -8.37
N LEU A 253 3.76 -0.07 -8.20
CA LEU A 253 3.61 1.28 -7.69
C LEU A 253 4.49 2.23 -8.52
N CYS A 254 3.96 3.41 -8.88
CA CYS A 254 4.72 4.48 -9.51
C CYS A 254 4.22 5.84 -9.05
N TYR A 255 5.13 6.69 -8.57
CA TYR A 255 4.77 7.99 -8.03
C TYR A 255 5.95 8.96 -8.04
N ARG A 256 5.67 10.28 -8.05
CA ARG A 256 6.63 11.35 -7.87
C ARG A 256 6.58 11.87 -6.43
N ARG A 257 7.78 12.09 -5.85
CA ARG A 257 7.94 12.66 -4.51
C ARG A 257 8.86 13.85 -4.53
N ALA A 258 8.78 14.70 -3.52
CA ALA A 258 9.73 15.75 -3.33
C ALA A 258 11.13 15.19 -3.09
N ARG A 259 12.15 15.91 -3.56
CA ARG A 259 13.55 15.64 -3.23
C ARG A 259 13.86 16.13 -1.82
N ALA A 260 14.89 15.56 -1.18
CA ALA A 260 15.45 16.05 0.08
C ALA A 260 16.94 16.36 -0.12
N LEU A 261 17.21 17.43 -0.87
CA LEU A 261 18.58 17.85 -1.22
C LEU A 261 19.36 18.33 0.00
N PRO A 262 20.70 18.12 0.02
CA PRO A 262 21.48 17.36 -0.95
C PRO A 262 21.47 15.85 -0.72
N ALA A 263 20.85 15.38 0.36
CA ALA A 263 20.95 13.99 0.84
C ALA A 263 20.24 12.98 -0.07
N TRP A 264 19.14 13.42 -0.73
CA TRP A 264 18.31 12.55 -1.56
C TRP A 264 17.81 13.29 -2.81
N PRO A 265 18.45 13.09 -3.97
CA PRO A 265 18.12 13.82 -5.20
C PRO A 265 16.97 13.21 -5.99
N TYR A 266 16.58 11.99 -5.73
CA TYR A 266 15.61 11.24 -6.52
C TYR A 266 14.18 11.72 -6.30
N ASN A 267 13.40 11.81 -7.39
CA ASN A 267 12.01 12.28 -7.35
C ASN A 267 11.00 11.32 -8.00
N LEU A 268 11.43 10.41 -8.88
CA LEU A 268 10.56 9.41 -9.49
C LEU A 268 10.84 8.02 -8.89
N TYR A 269 9.79 7.33 -8.51
CA TYR A 269 9.86 6.06 -7.78
C TYR A 269 8.98 5.02 -8.46
N CYS A 270 9.46 3.79 -8.57
CA CYS A 270 8.61 2.65 -8.86
C CYS A 270 8.95 1.43 -7.99
N MET A 271 7.98 0.54 -7.83
CA MET A 271 8.15 -0.74 -7.16
C MET A 271 8.00 -1.88 -8.15
N VAL A 272 8.94 -2.81 -8.09
CA VAL A 272 8.91 -4.08 -8.81
C VAL A 272 8.93 -5.21 -7.79
N HIS A 273 7.97 -6.13 -7.89
CA HIS A 273 7.83 -7.26 -7.00
C HIS A 273 8.10 -8.56 -7.75
N GLY A 274 8.79 -9.49 -7.11
CA GLY A 274 9.08 -10.80 -7.67
C GLY A 274 9.44 -11.82 -6.61
N ARG A 275 9.62 -13.06 -7.04
CA ARG A 275 10.04 -14.15 -6.17
C ARG A 275 11.56 -14.20 -6.02
N GLU A 276 12.27 -13.90 -7.10
CA GLU A 276 13.73 -14.00 -7.17
C GLU A 276 14.37 -12.66 -7.56
N ARG A 277 15.46 -12.34 -6.88
CA ARG A 277 16.21 -11.09 -7.08
C ARG A 277 16.71 -10.93 -8.53
N ALA A 278 17.23 -12.01 -9.13
CA ALA A 278 17.73 -11.98 -10.50
C ALA A 278 16.63 -11.59 -11.50
N ALA A 279 15.42 -12.17 -11.38
CA ALA A 279 14.28 -11.85 -12.22
C ALA A 279 13.82 -10.40 -12.05
N VAL A 280 13.80 -9.89 -10.80
CA VAL A 280 13.48 -8.48 -10.53
C VAL A 280 14.53 -7.56 -11.13
N THR A 281 15.82 -7.89 -11.03
CA THR A 281 16.91 -7.10 -11.64
C THR A 281 16.76 -7.05 -13.16
N GLN A 282 16.52 -8.19 -13.82
CA GLN A 282 16.27 -8.23 -15.27
C GLN A 282 15.05 -7.38 -15.67
N THR A 283 13.99 -7.44 -14.88
CA THR A 283 12.79 -6.60 -15.10
C THR A 283 13.14 -5.11 -15.01
N ILE A 284 13.95 -4.69 -14.04
CA ILE A 284 14.38 -3.30 -13.88
C ILE A 284 15.21 -2.85 -15.08
N GLU A 285 16.15 -3.66 -15.55
CA GLU A 285 16.97 -3.34 -16.74
C GLU A 285 16.11 -3.24 -18.00
N ARG A 286 15.14 -4.14 -18.16
CA ARG A 286 14.15 -4.06 -19.24
C ARG A 286 13.35 -2.74 -19.18
N LEU A 287 12.85 -2.36 -17.99
CA LEU A 287 12.12 -1.11 -17.79
C LEU A 287 12.99 0.10 -18.15
N CYS A 288 14.27 0.10 -17.74
CA CYS A 288 15.21 1.18 -18.06
C CYS A 288 15.42 1.32 -19.57
N THR A 289 15.59 0.20 -20.27
CA THR A 289 15.81 0.19 -21.72
C THR A 289 14.54 0.59 -22.48
N GLN A 290 13.42 -0.07 -22.17
CA GLN A 290 12.15 0.09 -22.88
C GLN A 290 11.54 1.48 -22.72
N HIS A 291 11.67 2.09 -21.54
CA HIS A 291 11.08 3.40 -21.23
C HIS A 291 12.11 4.54 -21.24
N GLY A 292 13.36 4.28 -21.68
CA GLY A 292 14.39 5.30 -21.80
C GLY A 292 14.89 5.87 -20.46
N MET A 293 14.73 5.10 -19.37
CA MET A 293 15.09 5.53 -18.01
C MET A 293 16.59 5.39 -17.70
N GLY A 294 17.34 4.71 -18.57
CA GLY A 294 18.80 4.51 -18.40
C GLY A 294 19.64 5.78 -18.46
N LYS A 295 19.09 6.86 -18.99
CA LYS A 295 19.75 8.18 -19.08
C LYS A 295 19.81 8.94 -17.73
N TYR A 296 19.01 8.54 -16.75
CA TYR A 296 18.95 9.24 -15.47
C TYR A 296 19.75 8.54 -14.38
N PRO A 297 20.37 9.30 -13.45
CA PRO A 297 20.92 8.74 -12.22
C PRO A 297 19.85 7.96 -11.47
N ARG A 298 20.18 6.74 -11.02
CA ARG A 298 19.23 5.86 -10.34
C ARG A 298 19.85 5.15 -9.16
N ALA A 299 18.98 4.68 -8.25
CA ALA A 299 19.32 3.70 -7.24
C ALA A 299 18.26 2.59 -7.20
N VAL A 300 18.70 1.37 -6.91
CA VAL A 300 17.83 0.19 -6.73
C VAL A 300 17.94 -0.26 -5.28
N LEU A 301 16.83 -0.22 -4.56
CA LEU A 301 16.77 -0.48 -3.14
C LEU A 301 15.96 -1.76 -2.89
N PHE A 302 16.63 -2.89 -2.78
CA PHE A 302 15.97 -4.14 -2.39
C PHE A 302 15.59 -4.10 -0.92
N SER A 303 14.38 -4.58 -0.59
CA SER A 303 13.97 -4.80 0.80
C SER A 303 14.62 -6.07 1.34
N THR A 304 15.36 -5.94 2.43
CA THR A 304 15.98 -7.07 3.15
C THR A 304 15.09 -7.56 4.28
N ARG A 305 14.55 -6.63 5.08
CA ARG A 305 13.68 -6.97 6.22
C ARG A 305 12.43 -6.09 6.27
N CYS A 306 11.35 -6.66 6.83
CA CYS A 306 10.14 -5.95 7.18
C CYS A 306 10.02 -5.90 8.71
N PHE A 307 10.17 -4.72 9.31
CA PHE A 307 10.03 -4.54 10.76
C PHE A 307 8.57 -4.34 11.17
N SER A 308 7.79 -3.66 10.34
CA SER A 308 6.35 -3.42 10.57
C SER A 308 5.59 -3.31 9.26
N GLN A 309 4.41 -3.92 9.25
CA GLN A 309 3.39 -3.72 8.21
C GLN A 309 2.03 -3.75 8.90
N ARG A 310 1.44 -2.58 9.06
CA ARG A 310 0.16 -2.37 9.76
C ARG A 310 -0.79 -1.57 8.87
N VAL A 311 -2.06 -1.59 9.22
CA VAL A 311 -3.06 -0.72 8.63
C VAL A 311 -2.76 0.74 8.96
N ALA A 312 -2.94 1.62 7.98
CA ALA A 312 -2.86 3.07 8.21
C ALA A 312 -3.96 3.50 9.19
N ARG A 313 -3.60 4.28 10.20
CA ARG A 313 -4.53 4.87 11.16
C ARG A 313 -4.61 6.37 10.89
N TYR A 314 -5.83 6.88 10.81
CA TYR A 314 -6.12 8.27 10.46
C TYR A 314 -6.82 9.05 11.59
N GLY A 315 -6.94 8.44 12.77
CA GLY A 315 -7.52 9.02 13.95
C GLY A 315 -6.90 8.44 15.22
#